data_fb2c3b8c9f9ba5d21c3a2ede6b0a27a6
#
_entry.id   fb2c3b8c9f9ba5d21c3a2ede6b0a27a6
#
_cell.length_a   1.000
_cell.length_b   1.000
_cell.length_c   1.000
_cell.angle_alpha   90.00
_cell.angle_beta   90.00
_cell.angle_gamma   90.00
#
_symmetry.space_group_name_H-M   'P 1'
#
loop_
_entity.id
_entity.type
_entity.pdbx_description
1 polymer ?
#
loop_
_entity_poly.entity_id
_entity_poly.type
_entity_poly.pdbx_seq_one_letter_code
_entity_poly.pdbx_strand_id
1 'polypeptide(L)'
;METKFIACFFTLSLDKFDDLEQTLLNYDVGKYLIGFEITPDAKKKEHFHLLFEGTEQIYNNFNKCIVERYGLRCKGKGQKKHGKVKDIRDIEKMCSYTIKGGNYRSNGFPEEDIKTWYEKSFEKQNGREVSKEIFAYLDKNIKYHPQGEYELKKDEMSKCFYPETHALNLFKKVQREIITYLITEEIEIGTPKPYVSRHAYLWIQNTKTLKKKDKINILCNLII
;
A
#
# COMPACT_ATOMS: atom_id res chain seq x y z
N MET A 1 -1.42 -32.31 15.66
CA MET A 1 -1.96 -31.20 14.85
C MET A 1 -0.78 -30.51 14.17
N GLU A 2 -0.94 -30.16 12.91
CA GLU A 2 0.12 -29.53 12.12
C GLU A 2 0.31 -28.07 12.57
N THR A 3 1.54 -27.70 12.90
CA THR A 3 1.92 -26.32 13.21
C THR A 3 2.15 -25.55 11.91
N LYS A 4 1.70 -24.31 11.84
CA LYS A 4 1.88 -23.40 10.71
C LYS A 4 1.99 -21.96 11.18
N PHE A 5 2.48 -21.08 10.30
CA PHE A 5 2.42 -19.66 10.59
C PHE A 5 1.00 -19.13 10.47
N ILE A 6 0.59 -18.37 11.48
CA ILE A 6 -0.71 -17.74 11.58
C ILE A 6 -0.50 -16.23 11.73
N ALA A 7 -1.15 -15.44 10.87
CA ALA A 7 -1.12 -13.99 10.96
C ALA A 7 -2.50 -13.44 11.33
N CYS A 8 -2.54 -12.50 12.26
CA CYS A 8 -3.76 -11.86 12.72
C CYS A 8 -3.51 -10.40 13.13
N PHE A 9 -4.60 -9.67 13.38
CA PHE A 9 -4.51 -8.30 13.89
C PHE A 9 -5.56 -8.03 14.97
N PHE A 10 -5.23 -7.08 15.86
CA PHE A 10 -6.13 -6.59 16.91
C PHE A 10 -6.02 -5.06 17.00
N THR A 11 -7.17 -4.38 17.01
CA THR A 11 -7.24 -2.93 17.25
C THR A 11 -7.20 -2.68 18.75
N LEU A 12 -6.03 -2.40 19.25
CA LEU A 12 -5.71 -2.16 20.66
C LEU A 12 -4.69 -1.02 20.73
N SER A 13 -4.69 -0.31 21.85
CA SER A 13 -3.71 0.73 22.17
C SER A 13 -2.36 0.15 22.59
N LEU A 14 -1.30 0.94 22.43
CA LEU A 14 0.09 0.53 22.69
C LEU A 14 0.31 -0.02 24.11
N ASP A 15 -0.40 0.50 25.11
CA ASP A 15 -0.32 0.06 26.53
C ASP A 15 -0.70 -1.41 26.74
N LYS A 16 -1.30 -2.06 25.74
CA LYS A 16 -1.66 -3.49 25.78
C LYS A 16 -0.58 -4.42 25.23
N PHE A 17 0.59 -3.89 24.85
CA PHE A 17 1.64 -4.69 24.22
C PHE A 17 2.11 -5.85 25.14
N ASP A 18 2.42 -5.53 26.39
CA ASP A 18 2.90 -6.54 27.36
C ASP A 18 1.86 -7.63 27.61
N ASP A 19 0.60 -7.25 27.81
CA ASP A 19 -0.46 -8.21 28.06
C ASP A 19 -0.75 -9.10 26.84
N LEU A 20 -0.66 -8.53 25.63
CA LEU A 20 -0.85 -9.27 24.38
C LEU A 20 0.25 -10.33 24.19
N GLU A 21 1.52 -9.96 24.44
CA GLU A 21 2.66 -10.85 24.35
C GLU A 21 2.59 -11.95 25.44
N GLN A 22 2.36 -11.58 26.71
CA GLN A 22 2.23 -12.54 27.79
C GLN A 22 1.07 -13.52 27.56
N THR A 23 -0.04 -13.03 27.04
CA THR A 23 -1.17 -13.90 26.69
C THR A 23 -0.79 -14.89 25.58
N LEU A 24 0.00 -14.47 24.57
CA LEU A 24 0.48 -15.36 23.52
C LEU A 24 1.44 -16.44 24.07
N LEU A 25 2.37 -16.03 24.93
CA LEU A 25 3.35 -16.92 25.57
C LEU A 25 2.70 -18.00 26.45
N ASN A 26 1.52 -17.74 27.03
CA ASN A 26 0.78 -18.74 27.80
C ASN A 26 0.33 -19.96 26.96
N TYR A 27 0.42 -19.89 25.63
CA TYR A 27 0.12 -20.98 24.71
C TYR A 27 1.36 -21.71 24.18
N ASP A 28 2.52 -21.51 24.81
CA ASP A 28 3.81 -22.14 24.45
C ASP A 28 4.21 -21.90 22.99
N VAL A 29 4.03 -20.68 22.53
CA VAL A 29 4.40 -20.25 21.18
C VAL A 29 5.88 -19.89 21.14
N GLY A 30 6.68 -20.73 20.44
CA GLY A 30 8.15 -20.55 20.37
C GLY A 30 8.59 -19.49 19.39
N LYS A 31 7.87 -19.31 18.26
CA LYS A 31 8.23 -18.32 17.22
C LYS A 31 7.11 -17.32 17.03
N TYR A 32 7.41 -16.03 17.22
CA TYR A 32 6.43 -14.98 16.97
C TYR A 32 7.07 -13.63 16.61
N LEU A 33 6.31 -12.82 15.90
CA LEU A 33 6.49 -11.38 15.68
C LEU A 33 5.22 -10.68 16.12
N ILE A 34 5.34 -9.64 16.93
CA ILE A 34 4.24 -8.73 17.30
C ILE A 34 4.67 -7.33 16.93
N GLY A 35 4.01 -6.70 15.99
CA GLY A 35 4.28 -5.32 15.57
C GLY A 35 3.11 -4.41 15.88
N PHE A 36 3.41 -3.20 16.33
CA PHE A 36 2.44 -2.15 16.59
C PHE A 36 2.49 -1.10 15.46
N GLU A 37 1.32 -0.68 15.02
CA GLU A 37 1.18 0.33 13.99
C GLU A 37 0.07 1.34 14.33
N ILE A 38 0.33 2.61 14.02
CA ILE A 38 -0.69 3.66 13.98
C ILE A 38 -1.00 3.96 12.51
N THR A 39 -2.26 3.78 12.11
CA THR A 39 -2.62 4.11 10.73
C THR A 39 -2.40 5.60 10.46
N PRO A 40 -1.84 5.97 9.28
CA PRO A 40 -1.61 7.38 8.94
C PRO A 40 -2.90 8.16 8.64
N ASP A 41 -4.06 7.50 8.67
CA ASP A 41 -5.36 8.13 8.41
C ASP A 41 -5.72 9.17 9.48
N ALA A 42 -6.63 10.09 9.13
CA ALA A 42 -7.12 11.11 10.04
C ALA A 42 -7.69 10.57 11.39
N LYS A 43 -8.02 9.28 11.44
CA LYS A 43 -8.54 8.58 12.63
C LYS A 43 -7.46 7.94 13.49
N LYS A 44 -6.17 7.97 13.09
CA LYS A 44 -5.02 7.43 13.84
C LYS A 44 -5.34 6.16 14.63
N LYS A 45 -5.70 5.08 13.94
CA LYS A 45 -6.06 3.83 14.61
C LYS A 45 -4.82 3.08 15.02
N GLU A 46 -4.77 2.76 16.29
CA GLU A 46 -3.76 1.91 16.89
C GLU A 46 -4.14 0.43 16.72
N HIS A 47 -3.21 -0.38 16.27
CA HIS A 47 -3.44 -1.80 16.11
C HIS A 47 -2.15 -2.60 16.12
N PHE A 48 -2.28 -3.86 16.53
CA PHE A 48 -1.21 -4.84 16.50
C PHE A 48 -1.36 -5.77 15.31
N HIS A 49 -0.25 -6.09 14.66
CA HIS A 49 -0.09 -7.21 13.76
C HIS A 49 0.69 -8.31 14.46
N LEU A 50 0.23 -9.54 14.36
CA LEU A 50 0.89 -10.70 14.92
C LEU A 50 1.14 -11.73 13.84
N LEU A 51 2.31 -12.34 13.89
CA LEU A 51 2.66 -13.54 13.15
C LEU A 51 3.29 -14.53 14.12
N PHE A 52 2.76 -15.73 14.22
CA PHE A 52 3.31 -16.74 15.12
C PHE A 52 3.16 -18.15 14.55
N GLU A 53 4.03 -19.04 14.98
CA GLU A 53 3.96 -20.45 14.65
C GLU A 53 3.07 -21.18 15.67
N GLY A 54 2.01 -21.83 15.19
CA GLY A 54 1.09 -22.52 16.08
C GLY A 54 0.01 -23.31 15.33
N THR A 55 -0.92 -23.90 16.11
CA THR A 55 -2.06 -24.62 15.57
C THR A 55 -3.30 -23.72 15.49
N GLU A 56 -4.28 -24.12 14.67
CA GLU A 56 -5.58 -23.40 14.62
C GLU A 56 -6.25 -23.34 16.00
N GLN A 57 -6.07 -24.34 16.84
CA GLN A 57 -6.64 -24.37 18.17
C GLN A 57 -6.00 -23.30 19.07
N ILE A 58 -4.66 -23.15 19.02
CA ILE A 58 -3.93 -22.10 19.73
C ILE A 58 -4.48 -20.74 19.29
N TYR A 59 -4.56 -20.49 17.97
CA TYR A 59 -5.12 -19.24 17.48
C TYR A 59 -6.53 -18.98 17.98
N ASN A 60 -7.42 -19.96 17.91
CA ASN A 60 -8.82 -19.79 18.30
C ASN A 60 -8.93 -19.46 19.80
N ASN A 61 -8.17 -20.14 20.66
CA ASN A 61 -8.16 -19.90 22.10
C ASN A 61 -7.57 -18.53 22.43
N PHE A 62 -6.43 -18.18 21.84
CA PHE A 62 -5.79 -16.88 21.98
C PHE A 62 -6.72 -15.74 21.51
N ASN A 63 -7.26 -15.85 20.28
CA ASN A 63 -8.18 -14.88 19.73
C ASN A 63 -9.43 -14.70 20.62
N LYS A 64 -10.01 -15.80 21.10
CA LYS A 64 -11.16 -15.74 22.02
C LYS A 64 -10.81 -14.97 23.29
N CYS A 65 -9.68 -15.28 23.92
CA CYS A 65 -9.20 -14.61 25.12
C CYS A 65 -9.05 -13.09 24.91
N ILE A 66 -8.35 -12.66 23.84
CA ILE A 66 -8.14 -11.25 23.55
C ILE A 66 -9.43 -10.52 23.19
N VAL A 67 -10.26 -11.14 22.36
CA VAL A 67 -11.54 -10.55 21.92
C VAL A 67 -12.51 -10.35 23.07
N GLU A 68 -12.57 -11.30 24.00
CA GLU A 68 -13.43 -11.22 25.18
C GLU A 68 -12.88 -10.21 26.20
N ARG A 69 -11.58 -10.26 26.50
CA ARG A 69 -10.92 -9.37 27.46
C ARG A 69 -11.07 -7.89 27.09
N TYR A 70 -10.94 -7.57 25.80
CA TYR A 70 -10.94 -6.18 25.31
C TYR A 70 -12.22 -5.75 24.58
N GLY A 71 -13.25 -6.59 24.56
CA GLY A 71 -14.53 -6.26 23.94
C GLY A 71 -14.42 -5.94 22.45
N LEU A 72 -13.61 -6.70 21.71
CA LEU A 72 -13.35 -6.44 20.29
C LEU A 72 -14.45 -6.95 19.35
N ARG A 73 -15.48 -7.59 19.86
CA ARG A 73 -16.61 -8.06 19.04
C ARG A 73 -17.35 -6.88 18.44
N CYS A 74 -17.38 -6.81 17.10
CA CYS A 74 -18.19 -5.80 16.39
C CYS A 74 -19.60 -6.33 16.19
N LYS A 75 -20.60 -5.59 16.65
CA LYS A 75 -22.02 -5.82 16.32
C LYS A 75 -22.37 -5.01 15.08
N GLY A 76 -22.78 -5.68 13.99
CA GLY A 76 -23.27 -5.02 12.78
C GLY A 76 -22.18 -4.69 11.73
N LYS A 77 -22.46 -3.70 10.86
CA LYS A 77 -21.62 -3.31 9.70
C LYS A 77 -20.37 -2.47 10.07
N GLY A 78 -19.98 -2.45 11.34
CA GLY A 78 -18.82 -1.70 11.82
C GLY A 78 -17.48 -2.28 11.30
N GLN A 79 -16.42 -1.47 11.41
CA GLN A 79 -15.08 -1.89 11.04
C GLN A 79 -14.59 -3.02 11.96
N LYS A 80 -14.02 -4.07 11.38
CA LYS A 80 -13.45 -5.20 12.12
C LYS A 80 -12.32 -4.70 13.02
N LYS A 81 -12.41 -5.05 14.30
CA LYS A 81 -11.39 -4.72 15.31
C LYS A 81 -10.37 -5.85 15.52
N HIS A 82 -10.61 -7.02 14.96
CA HIS A 82 -9.70 -8.17 14.96
C HIS A 82 -9.93 -9.01 13.70
N GLY A 83 -8.95 -9.80 13.34
CA GLY A 83 -9.10 -10.73 12.22
C GLY A 83 -7.86 -11.56 11.96
N LYS A 84 -8.05 -12.64 11.21
CA LYS A 84 -7.01 -13.55 10.73
C LYS A 84 -6.77 -13.35 9.24
N VAL A 85 -5.53 -13.45 8.83
CA VAL A 85 -5.17 -13.56 7.40
C VAL A 85 -5.53 -14.97 6.94
N LYS A 86 -6.31 -15.09 5.87
CA LYS A 86 -6.81 -16.38 5.38
C LYS A 86 -5.70 -17.27 4.83
N ASP A 87 -4.77 -16.68 4.11
CA ASP A 87 -3.70 -17.39 3.42
C ASP A 87 -2.43 -16.55 3.42
N ILE A 88 -1.33 -17.12 3.91
CA ILE A 88 -0.01 -16.52 3.90
C ILE A 88 0.75 -17.11 2.72
N ARG A 89 0.76 -16.39 1.59
CA ARG A 89 1.45 -16.82 0.36
C ARG A 89 2.96 -16.64 0.42
N ASP A 90 3.42 -15.73 1.26
CA ASP A 90 4.82 -15.35 1.37
C ASP A 90 5.10 -14.95 2.81
N ILE A 91 5.84 -15.80 3.53
CA ILE A 91 6.14 -15.60 4.96
C ILE A 91 7.06 -14.41 5.17
N GLU A 92 8.09 -14.21 4.34
CA GLU A 92 9.01 -13.08 4.49
C GLU A 92 8.30 -11.73 4.33
N LYS A 93 7.40 -11.64 3.33
CA LYS A 93 6.57 -10.44 3.17
C LYS A 93 5.63 -10.22 4.35
N MET A 94 5.12 -11.30 4.94
CA MET A 94 4.28 -11.20 6.13
C MET A 94 5.09 -10.76 7.35
N CYS A 95 6.32 -11.26 7.53
CA CYS A 95 7.25 -10.80 8.57
C CYS A 95 7.51 -9.30 8.41
N SER A 96 7.96 -8.86 7.22
CA SER A 96 8.20 -7.44 6.91
C SER A 96 6.96 -6.58 7.16
N TYR A 97 5.78 -7.06 6.78
CA TYR A 97 4.51 -6.37 7.02
C TYR A 97 4.19 -6.24 8.51
N THR A 98 4.45 -7.29 9.28
CA THR A 98 4.15 -7.31 10.72
C THR A 98 4.96 -6.28 11.49
N ILE A 99 6.25 -6.09 11.15
CA ILE A 99 7.18 -5.21 11.89
C ILE A 99 7.35 -3.81 11.28
N LYS A 100 6.61 -3.48 10.21
CA LYS A 100 6.76 -2.22 9.45
C LYS A 100 6.59 -0.93 10.25
N GLY A 101 5.91 -0.99 11.39
CA GLY A 101 5.71 0.17 12.29
C GLY A 101 6.94 0.54 13.12
N GLY A 102 7.98 -0.29 13.14
CA GLY A 102 9.21 -0.07 13.90
C GLY A 102 9.11 -0.37 15.39
N ASN A 103 7.92 -0.43 15.95
CA ASN A 103 7.69 -0.86 17.33
C ASN A 103 7.23 -2.32 17.31
N TYR A 104 8.17 -3.23 17.58
CA TYR A 104 7.89 -4.67 17.49
C TYR A 104 8.62 -5.47 18.58
N ARG A 105 8.14 -6.69 18.83
CA ARG A 105 8.81 -7.72 19.60
C ARG A 105 8.86 -9.01 18.82
N SER A 106 9.89 -9.78 19.06
CA SER A 106 10.15 -11.03 18.35
C SER A 106 10.73 -12.08 19.25
N ASN A 107 10.45 -13.34 18.96
CA ASN A 107 11.11 -14.48 19.56
C ASN A 107 11.27 -15.62 18.54
N GLY A 108 12.35 -16.39 18.64
CA GLY A 108 12.60 -17.56 17.83
C GLY A 108 13.03 -17.31 16.38
N PHE A 109 13.27 -16.06 15.98
CA PHE A 109 13.83 -15.69 14.67
C PHE A 109 15.25 -15.14 14.83
N PRO A 110 16.16 -15.39 13.87
CA PRO A 110 17.48 -14.78 13.84
C PRO A 110 17.38 -13.24 13.73
N GLU A 111 18.26 -12.53 14.42
CA GLU A 111 18.29 -11.06 14.38
C GLU A 111 18.57 -10.51 12.98
N GLU A 112 19.41 -11.20 12.20
CA GLU A 112 19.74 -10.83 10.81
C GLU A 112 18.51 -10.88 9.90
N ASP A 113 17.64 -11.90 10.08
CA ASP A 113 16.40 -12.01 9.34
C ASP A 113 15.44 -10.87 9.70
N ILE A 114 15.32 -10.57 10.99
CA ILE A 114 14.46 -9.48 11.49
C ILE A 114 14.93 -8.14 10.90
N LYS A 115 16.24 -7.88 10.91
CA LYS A 115 16.83 -6.68 10.34
C LYS A 115 16.51 -6.58 8.84
N THR A 116 16.70 -7.66 8.09
CA THR A 116 16.41 -7.73 6.66
C THR A 116 14.93 -7.48 6.38
N TRP A 117 14.02 -8.07 7.16
CA TRP A 117 12.58 -7.87 7.00
C TRP A 117 12.17 -6.43 7.35
N TYR A 118 12.81 -5.83 8.35
CA TYR A 118 12.55 -4.45 8.72
C TYR A 118 12.99 -3.50 7.61
N GLU A 119 14.18 -3.67 7.05
CA GLU A 119 14.66 -2.90 5.90
C GLU A 119 13.73 -3.05 4.69
N LYS A 120 13.34 -4.28 4.32
CA LYS A 120 12.35 -4.55 3.26
C LYS A 120 10.97 -3.92 3.54
N SER A 121 10.61 -3.66 4.79
CA SER A 121 9.33 -3.03 5.13
C SER A 121 9.25 -1.58 4.66
N PHE A 122 10.38 -0.86 4.56
CA PHE A 122 10.47 0.51 4.07
C PHE A 122 10.35 0.59 2.55
N GLU A 123 10.71 -0.45 1.79
CA GLU A 123 10.59 -0.46 0.33
C GLU A 123 9.14 -0.17 -0.12
N LYS A 124 8.13 -0.67 0.63
CA LYS A 124 6.72 -0.37 0.34
C LYS A 124 6.28 1.04 0.77
N GLN A 125 6.90 1.60 1.80
CA GLN A 125 6.64 2.99 2.21
C GLN A 125 7.27 3.93 1.18
N ASN A 126 8.49 3.65 0.76
CA ASN A 126 9.18 4.39 -0.30
C ASN A 126 8.35 4.38 -1.59
N GLY A 127 7.73 3.27 -1.96
CA GLY A 127 6.86 3.20 -3.14
C GLY A 127 5.62 4.11 -3.07
N ARG A 128 5.08 4.40 -1.87
CA ARG A 128 3.98 5.37 -1.70
C ARG A 128 4.49 6.81 -1.70
N GLU A 129 5.66 7.05 -1.13
CA GLU A 129 6.32 8.37 -1.14
C GLU A 129 6.74 8.73 -2.55
N VAL A 130 7.42 7.83 -3.25
CA VAL A 130 7.77 8.00 -4.67
C VAL A 130 6.51 8.27 -5.52
N SER A 131 5.39 7.60 -5.26
CA SER A 131 4.14 7.88 -5.99
C SER A 131 3.61 9.30 -5.72
N LYS A 132 3.73 9.82 -4.49
CA LYS A 132 3.34 11.18 -4.14
C LYS A 132 4.27 12.21 -4.80
N GLU A 133 5.55 11.93 -4.79
CA GLU A 133 6.57 12.77 -5.42
C GLU A 133 6.39 12.84 -6.94
N ILE A 134 6.15 11.68 -7.60
CA ILE A 134 5.80 11.63 -9.02
C ILE A 134 4.56 12.50 -9.29
N PHE A 135 3.52 12.40 -8.48
CA PHE A 135 2.30 13.18 -8.69
C PHE A 135 2.54 14.69 -8.49
N ALA A 136 3.30 15.06 -7.47
CA ALA A 136 3.70 16.46 -7.26
C ALA A 136 4.55 17.00 -8.42
N TYR A 137 5.49 16.21 -8.93
CA TYR A 137 6.29 16.54 -10.09
C TYR A 137 5.40 16.73 -11.35
N LEU A 138 4.47 15.83 -11.60
CA LEU A 138 3.55 15.91 -12.74
C LEU A 138 2.63 17.13 -12.64
N ASP A 139 2.08 17.43 -11.46
CA ASP A 139 1.22 18.61 -11.24
C ASP A 139 1.97 19.93 -11.48
N LYS A 140 3.29 19.95 -11.24
CA LYS A 140 4.15 21.09 -11.51
C LYS A 140 4.51 21.24 -12.99
N ASN A 141 4.77 20.12 -13.69
CA ASN A 141 5.36 20.13 -15.02
C ASN A 141 4.34 19.95 -16.15
N ILE A 142 3.18 19.36 -15.89
CA ILE A 142 2.13 19.19 -16.88
C ILE A 142 1.11 20.32 -16.78
N LYS A 143 1.17 21.25 -17.73
CA LYS A 143 0.14 22.28 -17.91
C LYS A 143 -0.86 21.76 -18.94
N TYR A 144 -2.10 21.59 -18.54
CA TYR A 144 -3.20 21.17 -19.41
C TYR A 144 -4.01 22.40 -19.83
N HIS A 145 -4.10 22.63 -21.13
CA HIS A 145 -4.97 23.65 -21.72
C HIS A 145 -6.19 22.98 -22.36
N PRO A 146 -7.41 23.24 -21.86
CA PRO A 146 -8.63 22.54 -22.29
C PRO A 146 -8.99 22.71 -23.76
N GLN A 147 -8.46 23.71 -24.43
CA GLN A 147 -8.85 24.11 -25.79
C GLN A 147 -7.86 23.70 -26.88
N GLY A 148 -6.97 22.74 -26.58
CA GLY A 148 -6.15 22.16 -27.66
C GLY A 148 -5.20 23.13 -28.36
N GLU A 149 -4.88 24.27 -27.77
CA GLU A 149 -3.76 25.11 -28.17
C GLU A 149 -2.42 24.44 -27.79
N TYR A 150 -2.21 23.26 -28.37
CA TYR A 150 -0.87 22.95 -28.78
C TYR A 150 -0.59 23.90 -29.95
N GLU A 151 0.40 24.76 -29.83
CA GLU A 151 1.10 25.28 -30.98
C GLU A 151 1.73 24.10 -31.72
N LEU A 152 0.89 23.33 -32.43
CA LEU A 152 1.32 22.60 -33.59
C LEU A 152 1.78 23.69 -34.53
N LYS A 153 3.09 23.79 -34.72
CA LYS A 153 3.64 24.47 -35.89
C LYS A 153 2.70 24.13 -37.04
N LYS A 154 2.11 25.14 -37.62
CA LYS A 154 1.18 25.06 -38.74
C LYS A 154 1.81 24.29 -39.92
N ASP A 155 1.64 22.99 -39.93
CA ASP A 155 1.63 22.22 -41.12
C ASP A 155 0.17 22.15 -41.57
N GLU A 156 -0.14 22.82 -42.66
CA GLU A 156 -1.48 23.17 -43.14
C GLU A 156 -2.34 21.98 -43.62
N MET A 157 -2.03 20.73 -43.28
CA MET A 157 -2.71 19.55 -43.85
C MET A 157 -3.48 18.65 -42.89
N SER A 158 -3.68 18.94 -41.62
CA SER A 158 -4.56 18.10 -40.79
C SER A 158 -5.62 18.90 -40.08
N LYS A 159 -6.69 19.27 -40.78
CA LYS A 159 -7.93 19.78 -40.19
C LYS A 159 -8.81 18.73 -39.52
N CYS A 160 -8.33 17.54 -39.25
CA CYS A 160 -9.06 16.50 -38.53
C CYS A 160 -8.60 16.42 -37.09
N PHE A 161 -9.33 17.10 -36.21
CA PHE A 161 -9.19 17.00 -34.79
C PHE A 161 -9.82 15.69 -34.33
N TYR A 162 -9.01 14.66 -34.05
CA TYR A 162 -9.47 13.41 -33.44
C TYR A 162 -9.32 13.52 -31.92
N PRO A 163 -10.43 13.56 -31.16
CA PRO A 163 -10.40 13.60 -29.69
C PRO A 163 -9.59 12.45 -29.08
N GLU A 164 -9.60 11.29 -29.73
CA GLU A 164 -8.84 10.09 -29.36
C GLU A 164 -7.33 10.32 -29.39
N THR A 165 -6.85 11.03 -30.41
CA THR A 165 -5.41 11.35 -30.55
C THR A 165 -4.92 12.25 -29.41
N HIS A 166 -5.76 13.17 -28.95
CA HIS A 166 -5.43 14.08 -27.85
C HIS A 166 -5.29 13.34 -26.52
N ALA A 167 -6.23 12.44 -26.20
CA ALA A 167 -6.20 11.62 -25.00
C ALA A 167 -4.94 10.74 -24.96
N LEU A 168 -4.62 10.06 -26.06
CA LEU A 168 -3.44 9.22 -26.18
C LEU A 168 -2.14 10.04 -26.09
N ASN A 169 -2.10 11.23 -26.67
CA ASN A 169 -0.94 12.12 -26.61
C ASN A 169 -0.68 12.63 -25.18
N LEU A 170 -1.73 13.02 -24.45
CA LEU A 170 -1.59 13.40 -23.06
C LEU A 170 -1.09 12.22 -22.22
N PHE A 171 -1.66 11.04 -22.38
CA PHE A 171 -1.23 9.85 -21.65
C PHE A 171 0.25 9.52 -21.91
N LYS A 172 0.68 9.52 -23.18
CA LYS A 172 2.09 9.32 -23.55
C LYS A 172 3.01 10.41 -22.98
N LYS A 173 2.53 11.66 -22.95
CA LYS A 173 3.28 12.76 -22.34
C LYS A 173 3.46 12.52 -20.84
N VAL A 174 2.40 12.17 -20.12
CA VAL A 174 2.47 11.84 -18.70
C VAL A 174 3.42 10.67 -18.44
N GLN A 175 3.34 9.61 -19.26
CA GLN A 175 4.28 8.49 -19.15
C GLN A 175 5.74 8.91 -19.35
N ARG A 176 6.02 9.78 -20.33
CA ARG A 176 7.36 10.30 -20.57
C ARG A 176 7.89 11.11 -19.39
N GLU A 177 7.06 11.98 -18.82
CA GLU A 177 7.43 12.77 -17.64
C GLU A 177 7.71 11.88 -16.42
N ILE A 178 6.94 10.80 -16.22
CA ILE A 178 7.23 9.82 -15.17
C ILE A 178 8.59 9.16 -15.38
N ILE A 179 8.89 8.73 -16.61
CA ILE A 179 10.18 8.11 -16.94
C ILE A 179 11.31 9.11 -16.70
N THR A 180 11.15 10.36 -17.14
CA THR A 180 12.14 11.41 -16.91
C THR A 180 12.41 11.61 -15.43
N TYR A 181 11.35 11.71 -14.61
CA TYR A 181 11.48 11.82 -13.15
C TYR A 181 12.25 10.64 -12.54
N LEU A 182 11.87 9.40 -12.89
CA LEU A 182 12.50 8.20 -12.35
C LEU A 182 13.99 8.10 -12.70
N ILE A 183 14.37 8.49 -13.92
CA ILE A 183 15.77 8.52 -14.35
C ILE A 183 16.53 9.63 -13.61
N THR A 184 15.93 10.81 -13.49
CA THR A 184 16.57 11.97 -12.83
C THR A 184 16.83 11.72 -11.35
N GLU A 185 15.88 11.06 -10.68
CA GLU A 185 15.99 10.73 -9.25
C GLU A 185 16.64 9.35 -8.98
N GLU A 186 17.21 8.73 -10.03
CA GLU A 186 17.89 7.42 -9.95
C GLU A 186 17.07 6.32 -9.29
N ILE A 187 15.72 6.32 -9.52
CA ILE A 187 14.80 5.37 -8.93
C ILE A 187 14.71 4.11 -9.79
N GLU A 188 15.18 2.99 -9.25
CA GLU A 188 15.07 1.69 -9.92
C GLU A 188 13.68 1.07 -9.80
N ILE A 189 13.16 0.54 -10.91
CA ILE A 189 11.87 -0.14 -10.97
C ILE A 189 11.99 -1.47 -11.70
N GLY A 190 11.61 -2.56 -11.05
CA GLY A 190 11.71 -3.91 -11.61
C GLY A 190 10.87 -4.16 -12.86
N THR A 191 9.71 -3.49 -13.01
CA THR A 191 8.82 -3.61 -14.18
C THR A 191 8.35 -2.23 -14.64
N PRO A 192 9.17 -1.48 -15.41
CA PRO A 192 8.91 -0.06 -15.71
C PRO A 192 7.59 0.18 -16.45
N LYS A 193 7.27 -0.60 -17.48
CA LYS A 193 6.09 -0.35 -18.33
C LYS A 193 4.75 -0.41 -17.57
N PRO A 194 4.43 -1.47 -16.81
CA PRO A 194 3.20 -1.51 -16.01
C PRO A 194 3.17 -0.44 -14.92
N TYR A 195 4.32 -0.16 -14.29
CA TYR A 195 4.44 0.86 -13.25
C TYR A 195 4.11 2.26 -13.80
N VAL A 196 4.77 2.66 -14.88
CA VAL A 196 4.59 3.97 -15.53
C VAL A 196 3.16 4.14 -16.02
N SER A 197 2.59 3.12 -16.69
CA SER A 197 1.22 3.16 -17.19
C SER A 197 0.20 3.31 -16.06
N ARG A 198 0.37 2.57 -14.96
CA ARG A 198 -0.49 2.66 -13.79
C ARG A 198 -0.44 4.05 -13.15
N HIS A 199 0.76 4.63 -12.98
CA HIS A 199 0.92 5.95 -12.37
C HIS A 199 0.36 7.05 -13.28
N ALA A 200 0.54 6.96 -14.59
CA ALA A 200 -0.06 7.89 -15.54
C ALA A 200 -1.59 7.87 -15.45
N TYR A 201 -2.19 6.68 -15.41
CA TYR A 201 -3.65 6.51 -15.24
C TYR A 201 -4.15 7.11 -13.92
N LEU A 202 -3.50 6.77 -12.80
CA LEU A 202 -3.86 7.26 -11.48
C LEU A 202 -3.70 8.79 -11.36
N TRP A 203 -2.66 9.35 -11.96
CA TRP A 203 -2.49 10.80 -11.97
C TRP A 203 -3.62 11.49 -12.75
N ILE A 204 -3.93 11.06 -13.97
CA ILE A 204 -5.04 11.60 -14.75
C ILE A 204 -6.35 11.54 -13.97
N GLN A 205 -6.60 10.44 -13.27
CA GLN A 205 -7.81 10.26 -12.45
C GLN A 205 -7.89 11.25 -11.28
N ASN A 206 -6.78 11.51 -10.61
CA ASN A 206 -6.76 12.22 -9.33
C ASN A 206 -6.31 13.68 -9.42
N THR A 207 -5.56 14.08 -10.46
CA THR A 207 -5.04 15.45 -10.58
C THR A 207 -6.16 16.51 -10.55
N LYS A 208 -5.86 17.66 -9.93
CA LYS A 208 -6.76 18.83 -9.94
C LYS A 208 -6.60 19.69 -11.20
N THR A 209 -5.56 19.45 -11.98
CA THR A 209 -5.24 20.18 -13.21
C THR A 209 -6.27 19.95 -14.31
N LEU A 210 -6.93 18.77 -14.31
CA LEU A 210 -7.94 18.38 -15.29
C LEU A 210 -9.35 18.52 -14.73
N LYS A 211 -10.27 19.08 -15.54
CA LYS A 211 -11.71 19.09 -15.22
C LYS A 211 -12.29 17.68 -15.28
N LYS A 212 -13.35 17.40 -14.50
CA LYS A 212 -13.99 16.08 -14.44
C LYS A 212 -14.39 15.55 -15.83
N LYS A 213 -14.92 16.42 -16.71
CA LYS A 213 -15.31 16.06 -18.08
C LYS A 213 -14.12 15.61 -18.91
N ASP A 214 -12.99 16.31 -18.82
CA ASP A 214 -11.78 16.00 -19.56
C ASP A 214 -11.18 14.67 -19.09
N LYS A 215 -11.16 14.42 -17.78
CA LYS A 215 -10.73 13.12 -17.23
C LYS A 215 -11.55 11.97 -17.79
N ILE A 216 -12.88 12.09 -17.81
CA ILE A 216 -13.78 11.05 -18.33
C ILE A 216 -13.45 10.80 -19.80
N ASN A 217 -13.36 11.85 -20.63
CA ASN A 217 -13.04 11.71 -22.04
C ASN A 217 -11.70 11.04 -22.27
N ILE A 218 -10.64 11.46 -21.55
CA ILE A 218 -9.31 10.88 -21.70
C ILE A 218 -9.32 9.41 -21.30
N LEU A 219 -9.91 9.07 -20.15
CA LEU A 219 -9.90 7.71 -19.64
C LEU A 219 -10.77 6.77 -20.48
N CYS A 220 -11.91 7.22 -21.00
CA CYS A 220 -12.73 6.41 -21.91
C CYS A 220 -11.98 6.09 -23.22
N ASN A 221 -11.26 7.07 -23.77
CA ASN A 221 -10.49 6.86 -25.01
C ASN A 221 -9.19 6.03 -24.83
N LEU A 222 -8.80 5.72 -23.58
CA LEU A 222 -7.66 4.82 -23.30
C LEU A 222 -8.08 3.36 -23.11
N ILE A 223 -9.38 3.08 -22.97
CA ILE A 223 -9.91 1.74 -22.70
C ILE A 223 -10.38 1.05 -24.00
N ILE A 224 -10.57 1.79 -25.06
CA ILE A 224 -10.91 1.29 -26.42
C ILE A 224 -9.63 1.00 -27.18
#